data_92ba65f0a51e9b83a4924c11fa36eb19
#
_entry.id   92ba65f0a51e9b83a4924c11fa36eb19
#
_cell.length_a   1.000
_cell.length_b   1.000
_cell.length_c   1.000
_cell.angle_alpha   90.00
_cell.angle_beta   90.00
_cell.angle_gamma   90.00
#
_symmetry.space_group_name_H-M   'P 1'
#
loop_
_entity.id
_entity.type
_entity.pdbx_description
1 polymer ?
#
loop_
_entity_poly.entity_id
_entity_poly.type
_entity_poly.pdbx_seq_one_letter_code
_entity_poly.pdbx_strand_id
1 'polypeptide(L)'
;MPETWRELHHVYLVRGVHSTTAIEGNTLTEAEVMAIYRRELTLPPSRAYQGVEVDNIIAAMGSAWAEPLREAISSAEIREMNGQVLNGLEVGAHVTPGEYRRETVTVGRYVCPSAGDLPRYVERFVAWYNAFPTDASGIDPVSFSIIKAIAAHIYFVLIHPFGDGNGRTARLIEWRTLDHGGIVSVATHVLSNHYNLTRTRYYDMLDRASMGRDMTPFLCYAVEGLVDQLGSQLDFLHKQYADLVYIDIVRKNTPGHGTEVIKRREELAIAIAREGKPVPRTRLTALSPGLARLYGRTTEKTLSRDLTALEDAGLISSVRDGWTGVTDTMYWMHRRDIRG
;
A
#
# COMPACT_ATOMS: atom_id res chain seq x y z
N MET A 1 5.40 -16.76 10.34
CA MET A 1 5.15 -16.25 8.97
C MET A 1 6.39 -16.43 8.13
N PRO A 2 6.30 -16.88 6.87
CA PRO A 2 7.45 -16.90 5.96
C PRO A 2 8.06 -15.50 5.84
N GLU A 3 9.37 -15.41 5.67
CA GLU A 3 10.14 -14.14 5.62
C GLU A 3 9.59 -13.17 4.55
N THR A 4 9.20 -13.69 3.39
CA THR A 4 8.59 -12.95 2.30
C THR A 4 7.28 -12.23 2.69
N TRP A 5 6.46 -12.83 3.57
CA TRP A 5 5.24 -12.20 4.07
C TRP A 5 5.51 -11.03 5.02
N ARG A 6 6.57 -11.15 5.84
CA ARG A 6 7.00 -10.04 6.71
C ARG A 6 7.50 -8.86 5.89
N GLU A 7 8.31 -9.12 4.87
CA GLU A 7 8.80 -8.06 4.00
C GLU A 7 7.67 -7.35 3.23
N LEU A 8 6.75 -8.10 2.65
CA LEU A 8 5.56 -7.54 2.00
C LEU A 8 4.74 -6.70 2.99
N HIS A 9 4.51 -7.23 4.19
CA HIS A 9 3.79 -6.51 5.23
C HIS A 9 4.47 -5.17 5.56
N HIS A 10 5.79 -5.14 5.77
CA HIS A 10 6.53 -3.91 6.04
C HIS A 10 6.42 -2.90 4.89
N VAL A 11 6.48 -3.35 3.64
CA VAL A 11 6.30 -2.48 2.47
C VAL A 11 4.92 -1.83 2.45
N TYR A 12 3.86 -2.61 2.69
CA TYR A 12 2.50 -2.07 2.66
C TYR A 12 2.16 -1.22 3.89
N LEU A 13 2.68 -1.57 5.07
CA LEU A 13 2.61 -0.72 6.27
C LEU A 13 3.23 0.65 5.98
N VAL A 14 4.46 0.68 5.48
CA VAL A 14 5.16 1.93 5.14
C VAL A 14 4.39 2.75 4.11
N ARG A 15 3.83 2.11 3.09
CA ARG A 15 2.98 2.79 2.09
C ARG A 15 1.72 3.37 2.72
N GLY A 16 1.06 2.67 3.62
CA GLY A 16 -0.10 3.15 4.36
C GLY A 16 0.23 4.34 5.26
N VAL A 17 1.35 4.25 5.99
CA VAL A 17 1.86 5.34 6.84
C VAL A 17 2.22 6.57 6.00
N HIS A 18 2.98 6.39 4.93
CA HIS A 18 3.28 7.45 3.98
C HIS A 18 2.00 8.12 3.46
N SER A 19 1.03 7.32 3.01
CA SER A 19 -0.20 7.84 2.41
C SER A 19 -1.03 8.63 3.41
N THR A 20 -1.22 8.12 4.64
CA THR A 20 -2.03 8.82 5.63
C THR A 20 -1.39 10.13 6.12
N THR A 21 -0.05 10.20 6.19
CA THR A 21 0.65 11.43 6.56
C THR A 21 0.73 12.42 5.39
N ALA A 22 0.93 11.93 4.15
CA ALA A 22 0.96 12.76 2.94
C ALA A 22 -0.38 13.48 2.67
N ILE A 23 -1.52 12.84 2.97
CA ILE A 23 -2.84 13.49 2.89
C ILE A 23 -2.88 14.75 3.77
N GLU A 24 -2.23 14.73 4.93
CA GLU A 24 -2.18 15.87 5.87
C GLU A 24 -1.05 16.88 5.54
N GLY A 25 -0.27 16.63 4.51
CA GLY A 25 0.77 17.56 4.04
C GLY A 25 2.20 17.18 4.38
N ASN A 26 2.44 16.00 4.93
CA ASN A 26 3.79 15.45 5.07
C ASN A 26 4.41 15.27 3.68
N THR A 27 5.65 15.68 3.50
CA THR A 27 6.34 15.68 2.20
C THR A 27 7.44 14.63 2.09
N LEU A 28 7.55 13.73 3.07
CA LEU A 28 8.48 12.61 3.02
C LEU A 28 8.09 11.66 1.88
N THR A 29 9.09 11.14 1.21
CA THR A 29 8.91 10.10 0.19
C THR A 29 8.69 8.74 0.85
N GLU A 30 8.07 7.79 0.14
CA GLU A 30 7.91 6.39 0.61
C GLU A 30 9.27 5.77 1.02
N ALA A 31 10.34 6.09 0.29
CA ALA A 31 11.71 5.64 0.61
C ALA A 31 12.22 6.23 1.94
N GLU A 32 11.97 7.52 2.21
CA GLU A 32 12.33 8.16 3.48
C GLU A 32 11.52 7.57 4.64
N VAL A 33 10.22 7.31 4.45
CA VAL A 33 9.37 6.65 5.46
C VAL A 33 9.88 5.24 5.75
N MET A 34 10.28 4.47 4.73
CA MET A 34 10.91 3.15 4.90
C MET A 34 12.23 3.25 5.69
N ALA A 35 13.06 4.23 5.39
CA ALA A 35 14.33 4.43 6.10
C ALA A 35 14.11 4.86 7.57
N ILE A 36 13.07 5.66 7.86
CA ILE A 36 12.66 5.98 9.24
C ILE A 36 12.17 4.71 9.95
N TYR A 37 11.29 3.93 9.31
CA TYR A 37 10.80 2.66 9.85
C TYR A 37 11.95 1.70 10.23
N ARG A 38 13.00 1.65 9.41
CA ARG A 38 14.21 0.83 9.65
C ARG A 38 15.21 1.47 10.62
N ARG A 39 14.96 2.70 11.09
CA ARG A 39 15.89 3.48 11.92
C ARG A 39 17.22 3.80 11.19
N GLU A 40 17.18 3.94 9.87
CA GLU A 40 18.35 4.22 9.01
C GLU A 40 18.45 5.70 8.61
N LEU A 41 17.42 6.51 8.87
CA LEU A 41 17.38 7.93 8.51
C LEU A 41 17.10 8.82 9.72
N THR A 42 17.94 9.85 9.88
CA THR A 42 17.69 10.97 10.79
C THR A 42 17.42 12.22 9.96
N LEU A 43 16.29 12.84 10.17
CA LEU A 43 15.89 14.04 9.42
C LEU A 43 16.56 15.31 10.00
N PRO A 44 16.81 16.34 9.17
CA PRO A 44 17.25 17.63 9.66
C PRO A 44 16.21 18.27 10.58
N PRO A 45 16.58 19.19 11.52
CA PRO A 45 15.67 19.79 12.49
C PRO A 45 14.42 20.42 11.83
N SER A 46 14.55 21.02 10.64
CA SER A 46 13.44 21.63 9.90
C SER A 46 12.37 20.65 9.43
N ARG A 47 12.68 19.36 9.36
CA ARG A 47 11.77 18.27 8.93
C ARG A 47 11.56 17.23 10.02
N ALA A 48 12.12 17.41 11.21
CA ALA A 48 12.05 16.44 12.31
C ALA A 48 10.61 16.11 12.68
N TYR A 49 9.71 17.10 12.68
CA TYR A 49 8.28 16.92 12.97
C TYR A 49 7.61 15.92 12.02
N GLN A 50 8.02 15.86 10.74
CA GLN A 50 7.48 14.91 9.76
C GLN A 50 7.87 13.46 10.12
N GLY A 51 9.07 13.26 10.67
CA GLY A 51 9.50 11.97 11.19
C GLY A 51 8.70 11.53 12.41
N VAL A 52 8.42 12.47 13.33
CA VAL A 52 7.57 12.22 14.50
C VAL A 52 6.15 11.82 14.08
N GLU A 53 5.59 12.48 13.08
CA GLU A 53 4.28 12.11 12.49
C GLU A 53 4.26 10.67 11.99
N VAL A 54 5.28 10.28 11.24
CA VAL A 54 5.46 8.90 10.73
C VAL A 54 5.59 7.91 11.87
N ASP A 55 6.46 8.18 12.85
CA ASP A 55 6.66 7.31 14.01
C ASP A 55 5.37 7.13 14.83
N ASN A 56 4.57 8.19 14.99
CA ASN A 56 3.30 8.14 15.70
C ASN A 56 2.30 7.19 15.02
N ILE A 57 2.18 7.25 13.71
CA ILE A 57 1.29 6.34 12.96
C ILE A 57 1.80 4.90 13.02
N ILE A 58 3.12 4.67 12.87
CA ILE A 58 3.73 3.34 13.02
C ILE A 58 3.45 2.78 14.42
N ALA A 59 3.62 3.58 15.47
CA ALA A 59 3.37 3.17 16.84
C ALA A 59 1.89 2.85 17.07
N ALA A 60 0.97 3.68 16.57
CA ALA A 60 -0.47 3.45 16.68
C ALA A 60 -0.93 2.17 15.99
N MET A 61 -0.35 1.83 14.83
CA MET A 61 -0.61 0.57 14.13
C MET A 61 0.09 -0.61 14.80
N GLY A 62 1.31 -0.42 15.33
CA GLY A 62 2.11 -1.48 15.97
C GLY A 62 1.56 -1.91 17.33
N SER A 63 1.00 -1.01 18.12
CA SER A 63 0.36 -1.34 19.40
C SER A 63 -0.86 -2.24 19.21
N ALA A 64 -1.58 -2.06 18.13
CA ALA A 64 -2.72 -2.88 17.77
C ALA A 64 -2.35 -4.34 17.45
N TRP A 65 -1.09 -4.63 17.14
CA TRP A 65 -0.60 -6.00 16.85
C TRP A 65 -0.03 -6.71 18.08
N ALA A 66 0.38 -5.95 19.09
CA ALA A 66 0.90 -6.51 20.33
C ALA A 66 -0.21 -7.11 21.20
N GLU A 67 -1.44 -6.59 21.07
CA GLU A 67 -2.62 -7.11 21.74
C GLU A 67 -3.71 -7.42 20.71
N PRO A 68 -4.48 -8.53 20.88
CA PRO A 68 -5.60 -8.78 19.99
C PRO A 68 -6.57 -7.60 20.06
N LEU A 69 -6.76 -6.93 18.92
CA LEU A 69 -7.71 -5.82 18.78
C LEU A 69 -9.07 -6.26 19.28
N ARG A 70 -9.66 -5.50 20.20
CA ARG A 70 -11.04 -5.73 20.62
C ARG A 70 -11.96 -5.34 19.45
N GLU A 71 -12.99 -6.15 19.24
CA GLU A 71 -13.99 -5.85 18.20
C GLU A 71 -14.71 -4.52 18.47
N ALA A 72 -15.05 -4.26 19.70
CA ALA A 72 -15.68 -3.03 20.13
C ALA A 72 -14.68 -1.87 20.25
N ILE A 73 -15.16 -0.67 20.00
CA ILE A 73 -14.43 0.59 20.20
C ILE A 73 -15.11 1.41 21.31
N SER A 74 -14.34 2.21 22.03
CA SER A 74 -14.83 3.13 23.05
C SER A 74 -14.43 4.58 22.75
N SER A 75 -15.13 5.54 23.33
CA SER A 75 -14.75 6.95 23.24
C SER A 75 -13.38 7.23 23.87
N ALA A 76 -12.99 6.46 24.87
CA ALA A 76 -11.66 6.55 25.49
C ALA A 76 -10.55 6.11 24.51
N GLU A 77 -10.73 4.98 23.81
CA GLU A 77 -9.79 4.50 22.81
C GLU A 77 -9.66 5.48 21.62
N ILE A 78 -10.76 6.08 21.18
CA ILE A 78 -10.74 7.10 20.13
C ILE A 78 -9.90 8.31 20.55
N ARG A 79 -10.04 8.75 21.80
CA ARG A 79 -9.23 9.85 22.36
C ARG A 79 -7.76 9.46 22.47
N GLU A 80 -7.47 8.24 22.88
CA GLU A 80 -6.11 7.71 22.92
C GLU A 80 -5.48 7.64 21.53
N MET A 81 -6.20 7.16 20.52
CA MET A 81 -5.73 7.15 19.13
C MET A 81 -5.36 8.56 18.66
N ASN A 82 -6.19 9.57 18.93
CA ASN A 82 -5.88 10.95 18.59
C ASN A 82 -4.66 11.47 19.37
N GLY A 83 -4.56 11.15 20.66
CA GLY A 83 -3.39 11.46 21.48
C GLY A 83 -2.10 10.87 20.93
N GLN A 84 -2.13 9.62 20.47
CA GLN A 84 -1.00 8.95 19.83
C GLN A 84 -0.61 9.60 18.51
N VAL A 85 -1.59 9.90 17.65
CA VAL A 85 -1.38 10.56 16.35
C VAL A 85 -0.66 11.90 16.49
N LEU A 86 -0.97 12.65 17.54
CA LEU A 86 -0.44 14.00 17.79
C LEU A 86 0.73 14.04 18.79
N ASN A 87 1.18 12.89 19.29
CA ASN A 87 2.20 12.81 20.32
C ASN A 87 3.50 13.50 19.90
N GLY A 88 3.98 14.44 20.71
CA GLY A 88 5.23 15.16 20.45
C GLY A 88 5.22 16.10 19.23
N LEU A 89 4.05 16.34 18.62
CA LEU A 89 3.90 17.33 17.55
C LEU A 89 3.56 18.70 18.12
N GLU A 90 4.08 19.74 17.51
CA GLU A 90 3.64 21.12 17.77
C GLU A 90 2.24 21.31 17.18
N VAL A 91 1.25 21.49 18.04
CA VAL A 91 -0.14 21.73 17.68
C VAL A 91 -0.57 23.14 18.05
N GLY A 92 -1.65 23.62 17.46
CA GLY A 92 -2.20 24.95 17.82
C GLY A 92 -2.53 25.05 19.32
N ALA A 93 -2.36 26.23 19.90
CA ALA A 93 -2.57 26.46 21.37
C ALA A 93 -3.98 26.08 21.87
N HIS A 94 -4.95 25.96 20.97
CA HIS A 94 -6.32 25.52 21.25
C HIS A 94 -6.52 24.00 21.14
N VAL A 95 -5.48 23.25 20.76
CA VAL A 95 -5.52 21.80 20.55
C VAL A 95 -4.85 21.11 21.74
N THR A 96 -5.58 20.20 22.37
CA THR A 96 -5.02 19.26 23.35
C THR A 96 -5.14 17.85 22.77
N PRO A 97 -4.03 17.16 22.52
CA PRO A 97 -4.06 15.77 22.01
C PRO A 97 -4.95 14.87 22.87
N GLY A 98 -5.86 14.13 22.25
CA GLY A 98 -6.79 13.24 22.93
C GLY A 98 -7.96 13.94 23.64
N GLU A 99 -8.11 15.27 23.54
CA GLU A 99 -9.27 15.99 24.06
C GLU A 99 -10.15 16.55 22.95
N TYR A 100 -11.45 16.53 23.17
CA TYR A 100 -12.38 17.13 22.23
C TYR A 100 -12.17 18.65 22.14
N ARG A 101 -12.30 19.19 20.93
CA ARG A 101 -12.25 20.63 20.68
C ARG A 101 -13.30 21.38 21.51
N ARG A 102 -12.97 22.60 21.86
CA ARG A 102 -13.84 23.48 22.64
C ARG A 102 -14.60 24.50 21.78
N GLU A 103 -14.28 24.54 20.48
CA GLU A 103 -14.86 25.49 19.55
C GLU A 103 -15.60 24.75 18.43
N THR A 104 -16.60 25.41 17.83
CA THR A 104 -17.24 24.93 16.62
C THR A 104 -16.32 25.18 15.44
N VAL A 105 -16.08 24.18 14.61
CA VAL A 105 -15.21 24.27 13.45
C VAL A 105 -15.98 24.03 12.16
N THR A 106 -15.44 24.56 11.06
CA THR A 106 -15.94 24.35 9.72
C THR A 106 -14.87 23.64 8.90
N VAL A 107 -15.22 22.56 8.21
CA VAL A 107 -14.35 21.83 7.31
C VAL A 107 -14.84 22.05 5.89
N GLY A 108 -14.10 22.80 5.08
CA GLY A 108 -14.58 23.25 3.78
C GLY A 108 -15.85 24.10 3.94
N ARG A 109 -16.98 23.59 3.44
CA ARG A 109 -18.32 24.23 3.54
C ARG A 109 -19.17 23.65 4.65
N TYR A 110 -18.74 22.57 5.27
CA TYR A 110 -19.52 21.85 6.28
C TYR A 110 -19.24 22.40 7.67
N VAL A 111 -20.32 22.81 8.36
CA VAL A 111 -20.26 23.21 9.77
C VAL A 111 -20.44 21.96 10.63
N CYS A 112 -19.37 21.60 11.35
CA CYS A 112 -19.37 20.43 12.22
C CYS A 112 -20.29 20.65 13.46
N PRO A 113 -20.66 19.57 14.16
CA PRO A 113 -21.43 19.67 15.42
C PRO A 113 -20.81 20.65 16.40
N SER A 114 -21.64 21.30 17.22
CA SER A 114 -21.15 22.22 18.25
C SER A 114 -20.26 21.49 19.27
N ALA A 115 -19.29 22.19 19.85
CA ALA A 115 -18.36 21.59 20.82
C ALA A 115 -19.10 20.96 22.02
N GLY A 116 -20.18 21.58 22.48
CA GLY A 116 -20.99 21.06 23.59
C GLY A 116 -21.73 19.75 23.27
N ASP A 117 -21.98 19.48 22.02
CA ASP A 117 -22.67 18.27 21.56
C ASP A 117 -21.71 17.09 21.26
N LEU A 118 -20.41 17.33 21.19
CA LEU A 118 -19.42 16.30 20.78
C LEU A 118 -19.47 15.01 21.59
N PRO A 119 -19.55 15.03 22.93
CA PRO A 119 -19.64 13.79 23.70
C PRO A 119 -20.84 12.93 23.25
N ARG A 120 -21.99 13.55 23.03
CA ARG A 120 -23.21 12.85 22.55
C ARG A 120 -23.02 12.27 21.15
N TYR A 121 -22.37 13.00 20.23
CA TYR A 121 -22.16 12.51 18.86
C TYR A 121 -21.13 11.38 18.84
N VAL A 122 -20.06 11.47 19.62
CA VAL A 122 -19.07 10.40 19.72
C VAL A 122 -19.67 9.15 20.37
N GLU A 123 -20.46 9.27 21.43
CA GLU A 123 -21.14 8.12 22.03
C GLU A 123 -22.15 7.47 21.04
N ARG A 124 -22.86 8.26 20.24
CA ARG A 124 -23.70 7.72 19.16
C ARG A 124 -22.91 7.01 18.09
N PHE A 125 -21.74 7.53 17.72
CA PHE A 125 -20.81 6.87 16.81
C PHE A 125 -20.33 5.53 17.39
N VAL A 126 -19.90 5.50 18.64
CA VAL A 126 -19.46 4.29 19.35
C VAL A 126 -20.58 3.26 19.42
N ALA A 127 -21.79 3.68 19.79
CA ALA A 127 -22.95 2.79 19.84
C ALA A 127 -23.27 2.20 18.46
N TRP A 128 -23.27 3.04 17.41
CA TRP A 128 -23.49 2.60 16.03
C TRP A 128 -22.38 1.63 15.57
N TYR A 129 -21.12 1.95 15.83
CA TYR A 129 -19.97 1.13 15.44
C TYR A 129 -20.02 -0.27 16.07
N ASN A 130 -20.34 -0.32 17.38
CA ASN A 130 -20.38 -1.57 18.12
C ASN A 130 -21.64 -2.41 17.82
N ALA A 131 -22.74 -1.76 17.41
CA ALA A 131 -23.97 -2.42 16.99
C ALA A 131 -24.05 -2.70 15.47
N PHE A 132 -22.99 -2.33 14.71
CA PHE A 132 -22.99 -2.55 13.27
C PHE A 132 -23.11 -4.05 12.98
N PRO A 133 -24.02 -4.47 12.10
CA PRO A 133 -24.20 -5.88 11.80
C PRO A 133 -22.92 -6.53 11.32
N THR A 134 -22.61 -7.71 11.83
CA THR A 134 -21.50 -8.55 11.35
C THR A 134 -21.99 -9.65 10.43
N ASP A 135 -23.31 -9.83 10.37
CA ASP A 135 -24.00 -10.79 9.52
C ASP A 135 -25.31 -10.19 9.04
N ALA A 136 -25.50 -10.13 7.72
CA ALA A 136 -26.78 -9.88 7.09
C ALA A 136 -26.93 -10.87 5.93
N SER A 137 -28.09 -11.47 5.82
CA SER A 137 -28.39 -12.49 4.82
C SER A 137 -28.02 -12.01 3.40
N GLY A 138 -27.03 -12.66 2.80
CA GLY A 138 -26.59 -12.42 1.43
C GLY A 138 -25.33 -11.56 1.24
N ILE A 139 -24.72 -11.03 2.30
CA ILE A 139 -23.44 -10.31 2.23
C ILE A 139 -22.40 -11.07 3.08
N ASP A 140 -21.22 -11.32 2.52
CA ASP A 140 -20.16 -12.00 3.24
C ASP A 140 -19.53 -11.10 4.33
N PRO A 141 -18.95 -11.68 5.40
CA PRO A 141 -18.39 -10.90 6.53
C PRO A 141 -17.30 -9.92 6.13
N VAL A 142 -16.49 -10.24 5.09
CA VAL A 142 -15.40 -9.36 4.61
C VAL A 142 -15.99 -8.11 3.97
N SER A 143 -16.98 -8.26 3.11
CA SER A 143 -17.72 -7.12 2.50
C SER A 143 -18.36 -6.25 3.56
N PHE A 144 -18.93 -6.85 4.63
CA PHE A 144 -19.47 -6.10 5.77
C PHE A 144 -18.41 -5.27 6.48
N SER A 145 -17.25 -5.86 6.73
CA SER A 145 -16.13 -5.17 7.39
C SER A 145 -15.61 -4.01 6.54
N ILE A 146 -15.56 -4.16 5.22
CA ILE A 146 -15.18 -3.08 4.30
C ILE A 146 -16.21 -1.93 4.37
N ILE A 147 -17.50 -2.23 4.30
CA ILE A 147 -18.56 -1.21 4.37
C ILE A 147 -18.52 -0.51 5.74
N LYS A 148 -18.38 -1.26 6.84
CA LYS A 148 -18.26 -0.72 8.20
C LYS A 148 -17.05 0.22 8.32
N ALA A 149 -15.89 -0.18 7.80
CA ALA A 149 -14.67 0.60 7.87
C ALA A 149 -14.81 1.95 7.17
N ILE A 150 -15.30 1.95 5.92
CA ILE A 150 -15.49 3.17 5.14
C ILE A 150 -16.59 4.05 5.76
N ALA A 151 -17.69 3.45 6.23
CA ALA A 151 -18.75 4.19 6.89
C ALA A 151 -18.28 4.80 8.23
N ALA A 152 -17.45 4.09 9.00
CA ALA A 152 -16.87 4.60 10.23
C ALA A 152 -15.94 5.78 9.96
N HIS A 153 -15.11 5.68 8.92
CA HIS A 153 -14.25 6.77 8.49
C HIS A 153 -15.05 8.06 8.24
N ILE A 154 -16.03 8.01 7.33
CA ILE A 154 -16.78 9.21 6.97
C ILE A 154 -17.64 9.72 8.13
N TYR A 155 -18.27 8.83 8.90
CA TYR A 155 -19.07 9.25 10.06
C TYR A 155 -18.21 10.01 11.07
N PHE A 156 -16.99 9.49 11.36
CA PHE A 156 -16.08 10.14 12.29
C PHE A 156 -15.58 11.49 11.76
N VAL A 157 -15.24 11.57 10.47
CA VAL A 157 -14.84 12.85 9.84
C VAL A 157 -15.93 13.90 9.92
N LEU A 158 -17.21 13.50 9.79
CA LEU A 158 -18.35 14.43 9.91
C LEU A 158 -18.58 14.94 11.34
N ILE A 159 -18.26 14.14 12.35
CA ILE A 159 -18.28 14.62 13.75
C ILE A 159 -17.14 15.60 14.01
N HIS A 160 -15.95 15.30 13.48
CA HIS A 160 -14.73 16.11 13.61
C HIS A 160 -14.44 16.51 15.07
N PRO A 161 -14.27 15.53 15.99
CA PRO A 161 -14.36 15.83 17.42
C PRO A 161 -13.13 16.52 17.99
N PHE A 162 -11.98 16.49 17.33
CA PHE A 162 -10.72 17.03 17.84
C PHE A 162 -10.36 18.36 17.18
N GLY A 163 -9.43 19.10 17.81
CA GLY A 163 -8.89 20.32 17.23
C GLY A 163 -7.93 20.07 16.06
N ASP A 164 -7.27 18.90 16.06
CA ASP A 164 -6.38 18.42 14.99
C ASP A 164 -6.35 16.89 14.96
N GLY A 165 -5.78 16.31 13.90
CA GLY A 165 -5.58 14.85 13.76
C GLY A 165 -6.83 14.06 13.41
N ASN A 166 -7.98 14.70 13.11
CA ASN A 166 -9.23 13.99 12.83
C ASN A 166 -9.12 13.06 11.61
N GLY A 167 -8.47 13.50 10.53
CA GLY A 167 -8.28 12.68 9.32
C GLY A 167 -7.41 11.45 9.60
N ARG A 168 -6.29 11.62 10.28
CA ARG A 168 -5.39 10.52 10.68
C ARG A 168 -6.08 9.54 11.62
N THR A 169 -6.82 10.06 12.63
CA THR A 169 -7.62 9.22 13.55
C THR A 169 -8.72 8.45 12.82
N ALA A 170 -9.43 9.08 11.87
CA ALA A 170 -10.46 8.42 11.06
C ALA A 170 -9.87 7.25 10.24
N ARG A 171 -8.71 7.47 9.60
CA ARG A 171 -8.03 6.42 8.83
C ARG A 171 -7.42 5.32 9.71
N LEU A 172 -7.06 5.61 10.98
CA LEU A 172 -6.72 4.56 11.94
C LEU A 172 -7.92 3.72 12.36
N ILE A 173 -9.09 4.33 12.56
CA ILE A 173 -10.34 3.61 12.85
C ILE A 173 -10.72 2.73 11.65
N GLU A 174 -10.61 3.25 10.43
CA GLU A 174 -10.85 2.50 9.19
C GLU A 174 -9.89 1.31 9.06
N TRP A 175 -8.59 1.54 9.20
CA TRP A 175 -7.56 0.50 9.18
C TRP A 175 -7.82 -0.59 10.22
N ARG A 176 -8.07 -0.20 11.49
CA ARG A 176 -8.40 -1.12 12.58
C ARG A 176 -9.62 -1.99 12.25
N THR A 177 -10.65 -1.38 11.65
CA THR A 177 -11.88 -2.09 11.30
C THR A 177 -11.63 -3.13 10.22
N LEU A 178 -10.79 -2.81 9.23
CA LEU A 178 -10.38 -3.75 8.18
C LEU A 178 -9.54 -4.91 8.74
N ASP A 179 -8.56 -4.61 9.59
CA ASP A 179 -7.67 -5.61 10.19
C ASP A 179 -8.48 -6.58 11.07
N HIS A 180 -9.39 -6.06 11.88
CA HIS A 180 -10.29 -6.87 12.71
C HIS A 180 -11.30 -7.68 11.89
N GLY A 181 -11.73 -7.16 10.75
CA GLY A 181 -12.61 -7.83 9.82
C GLY A 181 -11.98 -8.98 9.03
N GLY A 182 -10.75 -9.36 9.37
CA GLY A 182 -10.03 -10.47 8.73
C GLY A 182 -9.45 -10.13 7.36
N ILE A 183 -9.37 -8.84 7.01
CA ILE A 183 -8.66 -8.40 5.82
C ILE A 183 -7.16 -8.64 6.02
N VAL A 184 -6.52 -9.32 5.05
CA VAL A 184 -5.08 -9.56 5.13
C VAL A 184 -4.31 -8.25 5.29
N SER A 185 -3.32 -8.23 6.19
CA SER A 185 -2.61 -7.02 6.63
C SER A 185 -2.04 -6.17 5.48
N VAL A 186 -1.65 -6.79 4.37
CA VAL A 186 -1.18 -6.06 3.17
C VAL A 186 -2.28 -5.27 2.48
N ALA A 187 -3.55 -5.61 2.67
CA ALA A 187 -4.70 -4.94 2.06
C ALA A 187 -5.34 -3.88 2.97
N THR A 188 -5.07 -3.89 4.28
CA THR A 188 -5.66 -2.93 5.23
C THR A 188 -5.21 -1.48 5.00
N HIS A 189 -4.09 -1.29 4.30
CA HIS A 189 -3.52 0.04 4.00
C HIS A 189 -3.97 0.62 2.65
N VAL A 190 -4.71 -0.15 1.86
CA VAL A 190 -5.05 0.17 0.47
C VAL A 190 -5.90 1.42 0.34
N LEU A 191 -6.87 1.61 1.25
CA LEU A 191 -7.75 2.77 1.21
C LEU A 191 -7.00 4.08 1.44
N SER A 192 -6.11 4.16 2.44
CA SER A 192 -5.29 5.35 2.66
C SER A 192 -4.42 5.68 1.44
N ASN A 193 -3.89 4.65 0.75
CA ASN A 193 -3.16 4.84 -0.49
C ASN A 193 -4.05 5.40 -1.61
N HIS A 194 -5.26 4.85 -1.79
CA HIS A 194 -6.23 5.35 -2.75
C HIS A 194 -6.59 6.82 -2.50
N TYR A 195 -6.89 7.18 -1.25
CA TYR A 195 -7.21 8.55 -0.86
C TYR A 195 -6.07 9.52 -1.13
N ASN A 196 -4.82 9.12 -0.88
CA ASN A 196 -3.65 9.92 -1.18
C ASN A 196 -3.45 10.13 -2.69
N LEU A 197 -3.54 9.06 -3.48
CA LEU A 197 -3.39 9.12 -4.94
C LEU A 197 -4.48 9.95 -5.63
N THR A 198 -5.67 10.00 -5.04
CA THR A 198 -6.82 10.74 -5.56
C THR A 198 -7.25 11.87 -4.62
N ARG A 199 -6.31 12.55 -3.98
CA ARG A 199 -6.52 13.47 -2.85
C ARG A 199 -7.60 14.52 -3.11
N THR A 200 -7.61 15.15 -4.27
CA THR A 200 -8.65 16.13 -4.64
C THR A 200 -10.02 15.46 -4.66
N ARG A 201 -10.15 14.31 -5.32
CA ARG A 201 -11.41 13.56 -5.38
C ARG A 201 -11.86 13.08 -4.00
N TYR A 202 -10.93 12.67 -3.15
CA TYR A 202 -11.21 12.28 -1.76
C TYR A 202 -11.90 13.41 -0.99
N TYR A 203 -11.36 14.63 -1.02
CA TYR A 203 -11.97 15.78 -0.37
C TYR A 203 -13.30 16.18 -1.02
N ASP A 204 -13.42 16.10 -2.34
CA ASP A 204 -14.68 16.36 -3.05
C ASP A 204 -15.79 15.36 -2.64
N MET A 205 -15.45 14.09 -2.43
CA MET A 205 -16.41 13.08 -1.99
C MET A 205 -16.81 13.28 -0.52
N LEU A 206 -15.88 13.69 0.35
CA LEU A 206 -16.21 14.08 1.73
C LEU A 206 -17.15 15.30 1.77
N ASP A 207 -16.87 16.34 0.96
CA ASP A 207 -17.71 17.52 0.87
C ASP A 207 -19.12 17.17 0.35
N ARG A 208 -19.21 16.35 -0.70
CA ARG A 208 -20.53 15.87 -1.21
C ARG A 208 -21.33 15.12 -0.16
N ALA A 209 -20.69 14.21 0.57
CA ALA A 209 -21.37 13.44 1.60
C ALA A 209 -21.84 14.33 2.75
N SER A 210 -21.03 15.31 3.16
CA SER A 210 -21.38 16.24 4.24
C SER A 210 -22.53 17.17 3.88
N MET A 211 -22.54 17.70 2.65
CA MET A 211 -23.57 18.62 2.17
C MET A 211 -24.86 17.90 1.76
N GLY A 212 -24.73 16.71 1.14
CA GLY A 212 -25.86 15.91 0.68
C GLY A 212 -26.51 15.08 1.79
N ARG A 213 -25.87 14.93 2.96
CA ARG A 213 -26.27 14.01 4.03
C ARG A 213 -26.47 12.58 3.52
N ASP A 214 -25.67 12.20 2.53
CA ASP A 214 -25.67 10.88 1.89
C ASP A 214 -24.23 10.38 1.78
N MET A 215 -23.94 9.27 2.44
CA MET A 215 -22.62 8.65 2.43
C MET A 215 -22.39 7.77 1.20
N THR A 216 -23.45 7.43 0.45
CA THR A 216 -23.37 6.48 -0.66
C THR A 216 -22.32 6.85 -1.72
N PRO A 217 -22.21 8.12 -2.18
CA PRO A 217 -21.19 8.48 -3.16
C PRO A 217 -19.76 8.25 -2.65
N PHE A 218 -19.50 8.51 -1.35
CA PHE A 218 -18.19 8.25 -0.75
C PHE A 218 -17.92 6.75 -0.61
N LEU A 219 -18.92 5.96 -0.18
CA LEU A 219 -18.82 4.50 -0.09
C LEU A 219 -18.48 3.89 -1.45
N CYS A 220 -19.21 4.26 -2.51
CA CYS A 220 -18.94 3.79 -3.86
C CYS A 220 -17.51 4.15 -4.31
N TYR A 221 -17.10 5.40 -4.14
CA TYR A 221 -15.75 5.87 -4.47
C TYR A 221 -14.65 5.08 -3.74
N ALA A 222 -14.83 4.84 -2.45
CA ALA A 222 -13.84 4.12 -1.64
C ALA A 222 -13.79 2.63 -2.01
N VAL A 223 -14.93 1.98 -2.24
CA VAL A 223 -15.00 0.58 -2.66
C VAL A 223 -14.41 0.39 -4.06
N GLU A 224 -14.74 1.26 -5.03
CA GLU A 224 -14.12 1.26 -6.36
C GLU A 224 -12.60 1.35 -6.25
N GLY A 225 -12.10 2.32 -5.45
CA GLY A 225 -10.68 2.50 -5.22
C GLY A 225 -10.01 1.31 -4.52
N LEU A 226 -10.69 0.67 -3.58
CA LEU A 226 -10.22 -0.56 -2.94
C LEU A 226 -10.03 -1.68 -3.97
N VAL A 227 -11.02 -1.92 -4.82
CA VAL A 227 -10.99 -2.96 -5.87
C VAL A 227 -9.86 -2.69 -6.87
N ASP A 228 -9.71 -1.45 -7.34
CA ASP A 228 -8.65 -1.06 -8.29
C ASP A 228 -7.26 -1.24 -7.67
N GLN A 229 -7.07 -0.83 -6.42
CA GLN A 229 -5.79 -0.97 -5.73
C GLN A 229 -5.46 -2.44 -5.43
N LEU A 230 -6.43 -3.25 -5.00
CA LEU A 230 -6.24 -4.70 -4.82
C LEU A 230 -5.89 -5.39 -6.13
N GLY A 231 -6.56 -5.03 -7.23
CA GLY A 231 -6.21 -5.52 -8.57
C GLY A 231 -4.76 -5.19 -8.95
N SER A 232 -4.35 -3.94 -8.72
CA SER A 232 -2.97 -3.51 -8.97
C SER A 232 -1.94 -4.24 -8.10
N GLN A 233 -2.28 -4.52 -6.83
CA GLN A 233 -1.42 -5.32 -5.93
C GLN A 233 -1.29 -6.77 -6.42
N LEU A 234 -2.38 -7.38 -6.83
CA LEU A 234 -2.37 -8.74 -7.39
C LEU A 234 -1.54 -8.82 -8.66
N ASP A 235 -1.69 -7.86 -9.57
CA ASP A 235 -0.88 -7.80 -10.79
C ASP A 235 0.61 -7.64 -10.47
N PHE A 236 0.95 -6.82 -9.49
CA PHE A 236 2.33 -6.68 -9.01
C PHE A 236 2.88 -7.99 -8.42
N LEU A 237 2.12 -8.65 -7.56
CA LEU A 237 2.52 -9.93 -6.95
C LEU A 237 2.67 -11.03 -7.99
N HIS A 238 1.74 -11.12 -8.95
CA HIS A 238 1.84 -12.07 -10.06
C HIS A 238 3.10 -11.85 -10.88
N LYS A 239 3.44 -10.59 -11.17
CA LYS A 239 4.67 -10.25 -11.89
C LYS A 239 5.91 -10.67 -11.11
N GLN A 240 5.98 -10.35 -9.80
CA GLN A 240 7.11 -10.74 -8.95
C GLN A 240 7.25 -12.28 -8.88
N TYR A 241 6.13 -12.98 -8.74
CA TYR A 241 6.13 -14.44 -8.72
C TYR A 241 6.62 -15.02 -10.06
N ALA A 242 6.12 -14.51 -11.19
CA ALA A 242 6.56 -14.93 -12.51
C ALA A 242 8.07 -14.70 -12.71
N ASP A 243 8.60 -13.56 -12.24
CA ASP A 243 10.04 -13.26 -12.29
C ASP A 243 10.85 -14.26 -11.47
N LEU A 244 10.42 -14.61 -10.25
CA LEU A 244 11.09 -15.60 -9.41
C LEU A 244 11.07 -17.00 -10.04
N VAL A 245 9.93 -17.42 -10.55
CA VAL A 245 9.78 -18.71 -11.24
C VAL A 245 10.68 -18.75 -12.49
N TYR A 246 10.69 -17.68 -13.26
CA TYR A 246 11.56 -17.59 -14.44
C TYR A 246 13.04 -17.70 -14.08
N ILE A 247 13.50 -17.00 -13.04
CA ILE A 247 14.89 -17.11 -12.57
C ILE A 247 15.22 -18.54 -12.18
N ASP A 248 14.34 -19.25 -11.50
CA ASP A 248 14.55 -20.66 -11.11
C ASP A 248 14.61 -21.57 -12.34
N ILE A 249 13.72 -21.36 -13.32
CA ILE A 249 13.76 -22.09 -14.61
C ILE A 249 15.07 -21.83 -15.34
N VAL A 250 15.49 -20.57 -15.45
CA VAL A 250 16.76 -20.19 -16.10
C VAL A 250 17.92 -20.92 -15.42
N ARG A 251 18.02 -20.87 -14.09
CA ARG A 251 19.09 -21.53 -13.33
C ARG A 251 19.14 -23.04 -13.52
N LYS A 252 17.98 -23.69 -13.66
CA LYS A 252 17.88 -25.16 -13.83
C LYS A 252 18.13 -25.61 -15.27
N ASN A 253 17.79 -24.80 -16.26
CA ASN A 253 17.76 -25.21 -17.66
C ASN A 253 18.80 -24.50 -18.54
N THR A 254 19.63 -23.59 -18.00
CA THR A 254 20.64 -22.92 -18.81
C THR A 254 21.69 -23.91 -19.33
N PRO A 255 21.79 -24.09 -20.66
CA PRO A 255 22.73 -25.03 -21.24
C PRO A 255 24.17 -24.48 -21.18
N GLY A 256 25.18 -25.35 -20.99
CA GLY A 256 26.57 -24.95 -21.04
C GLY A 256 27.51 -25.86 -20.25
N HIS A 257 28.77 -25.72 -20.54
CA HIS A 257 29.85 -26.35 -19.79
C HIS A 257 30.75 -25.24 -19.24
N GLY A 258 31.00 -25.29 -17.94
CA GLY A 258 31.80 -24.31 -17.22
C GLY A 258 31.01 -23.15 -16.64
N THR A 259 31.38 -22.76 -15.42
CA THR A 259 30.67 -21.80 -14.58
C THR A 259 30.50 -20.43 -15.23
N GLU A 260 31.50 -19.94 -15.96
CA GLU A 260 31.44 -18.63 -16.63
C GLU A 260 30.45 -18.58 -17.80
N VAL A 261 30.35 -19.67 -18.58
CA VAL A 261 29.41 -19.75 -19.70
C VAL A 261 27.98 -19.78 -19.19
N ILE A 262 27.71 -20.63 -18.19
CA ILE A 262 26.39 -20.73 -17.55
C ILE A 262 26.00 -19.38 -16.95
N LYS A 263 26.85 -18.78 -16.11
CA LYS A 263 26.59 -17.49 -15.50
C LYS A 263 26.29 -16.40 -16.53
N ARG A 264 27.04 -16.33 -17.60
CA ARG A 264 26.85 -15.33 -18.66
C ARG A 264 25.50 -15.50 -19.36
N ARG A 265 25.10 -16.74 -19.66
CA ARG A 265 23.80 -17.07 -20.27
C ARG A 265 22.64 -16.80 -19.33
N GLU A 266 22.76 -17.17 -18.06
CA GLU A 266 21.76 -16.87 -17.03
C GLU A 266 21.52 -15.37 -16.92
N GLU A 267 22.58 -14.57 -16.75
CA GLU A 267 22.47 -13.12 -16.66
C GLU A 267 21.84 -12.51 -17.92
N LEU A 268 22.16 -13.04 -19.11
CA LEU A 268 21.59 -12.58 -20.37
C LEU A 268 20.07 -12.88 -20.44
N ALA A 269 19.66 -14.11 -20.16
CA ALA A 269 18.25 -14.50 -20.20
C ALA A 269 17.42 -13.69 -19.19
N ILE A 270 17.91 -13.57 -17.95
CA ILE A 270 17.23 -12.80 -16.89
C ILE A 270 17.14 -11.31 -17.27
N ALA A 271 18.20 -10.71 -17.81
CA ALA A 271 18.18 -9.31 -18.19
C ALA A 271 17.21 -9.04 -19.37
N ILE A 272 17.15 -9.93 -20.37
CA ILE A 272 16.19 -9.82 -21.45
C ILE A 272 14.75 -9.88 -20.92
N ALA A 273 14.47 -10.81 -20.02
CA ALA A 273 13.13 -10.97 -19.44
C ALA A 273 12.68 -9.75 -18.63
N ARG A 274 13.58 -9.16 -17.83
CA ARG A 274 13.31 -7.98 -17.01
C ARG A 274 12.93 -6.72 -17.78
N GLU A 275 13.36 -6.61 -19.05
CA GLU A 275 12.95 -5.47 -19.90
C GLU A 275 11.44 -5.47 -20.19
N GLY A 276 10.77 -6.63 -20.14
CA GLY A 276 9.33 -6.77 -20.37
C GLY A 276 8.87 -6.38 -21.79
N LYS A 277 9.81 -6.19 -22.70
CA LYS A 277 9.59 -5.84 -24.11
C LYS A 277 10.74 -6.37 -24.95
N PRO A 278 10.56 -6.54 -26.29
CA PRO A 278 11.62 -6.99 -27.17
C PRO A 278 12.87 -6.11 -27.09
N VAL A 279 14.02 -6.75 -26.97
CA VAL A 279 15.33 -6.08 -26.87
C VAL A 279 16.11 -6.25 -28.17
N PRO A 280 16.44 -5.18 -28.89
CA PRO A 280 17.27 -5.25 -30.07
C PRO A 280 18.64 -5.82 -29.76
N ARG A 281 19.20 -6.61 -30.68
CA ARG A 281 20.49 -7.25 -30.53
C ARG A 281 21.63 -6.31 -30.10
N THR A 282 21.62 -5.10 -30.62
CA THR A 282 22.62 -4.06 -30.32
C THR A 282 22.61 -3.59 -28.85
N ARG A 283 21.51 -3.81 -28.12
CA ARG A 283 21.36 -3.41 -26.73
C ARG A 283 21.61 -4.54 -25.72
N LEU A 284 21.62 -5.80 -26.14
CA LEU A 284 21.66 -6.96 -25.26
C LEU A 284 22.80 -6.94 -24.26
N THR A 285 24.02 -6.63 -24.73
CA THR A 285 25.22 -6.61 -23.89
C THR A 285 25.31 -5.38 -22.97
N ALA A 286 24.48 -4.37 -23.19
CA ALA A 286 24.42 -3.13 -22.42
C ALA A 286 23.23 -3.09 -21.44
N LEU A 287 22.46 -4.15 -21.30
CA LEU A 287 21.31 -4.22 -20.39
C LEU A 287 21.69 -4.09 -18.90
N SER A 288 22.90 -4.50 -18.56
CA SER A 288 23.43 -4.31 -17.20
C SER A 288 24.95 -4.12 -17.22
N PRO A 289 25.55 -3.47 -16.20
CA PRO A 289 26.99 -3.40 -16.04
C PRO A 289 27.66 -4.79 -15.92
N GLY A 290 26.92 -5.79 -15.40
CA GLY A 290 27.34 -7.19 -15.34
C GLY A 290 27.51 -7.78 -16.72
N LEU A 291 26.49 -7.67 -17.56
CA LEU A 291 26.52 -8.13 -18.94
C LEU A 291 27.59 -7.43 -19.77
N ALA A 292 27.73 -6.12 -19.66
CA ALA A 292 28.77 -5.39 -20.35
C ALA A 292 30.18 -5.92 -20.00
N ARG A 293 30.43 -6.28 -18.75
CA ARG A 293 31.68 -6.92 -18.30
C ARG A 293 31.86 -8.34 -18.86
N LEU A 294 30.79 -9.15 -18.82
CA LEU A 294 30.84 -10.55 -19.26
C LEU A 294 31.03 -10.67 -20.77
N TYR A 295 30.42 -9.76 -21.54
CA TYR A 295 30.56 -9.75 -22.99
C TYR A 295 31.67 -8.86 -23.52
N GLY A 296 32.20 -7.90 -22.74
CA GLY A 296 33.23 -6.97 -23.18
C GLY A 296 34.57 -7.61 -23.57
N ARG A 297 34.79 -8.86 -23.16
CA ARG A 297 35.99 -9.67 -23.54
C ARG A 297 35.66 -10.80 -24.51
N THR A 298 34.47 -10.81 -25.09
CA THR A 298 34.02 -11.87 -25.98
C THR A 298 33.75 -11.33 -27.40
N THR A 299 33.56 -12.23 -28.36
CA THR A 299 33.24 -11.87 -29.74
C THR A 299 31.75 -11.87 -29.97
N GLU A 300 31.27 -11.18 -31.00
CA GLU A 300 29.86 -11.27 -31.46
C GLU A 300 29.41 -12.71 -31.74
N LYS A 301 30.34 -13.57 -32.17
CA LYS A 301 30.09 -15.00 -32.39
C LYS A 301 29.71 -15.71 -31.08
N THR A 302 30.24 -15.25 -29.94
CA THR A 302 29.89 -15.77 -28.62
C THR A 302 28.47 -15.39 -28.24
N LEU A 303 28.09 -14.14 -28.41
CA LEU A 303 26.71 -13.69 -28.18
C LEU A 303 25.71 -14.47 -29.04
N SER A 304 25.99 -14.68 -30.33
CA SER A 304 25.15 -15.48 -31.23
C SER A 304 24.93 -16.89 -30.72
N ARG A 305 26.02 -17.58 -30.30
CA ARG A 305 25.92 -18.94 -29.75
C ARG A 305 25.13 -18.98 -28.42
N ASP A 306 25.29 -17.96 -27.59
CA ASP A 306 24.55 -17.90 -26.33
C ASP A 306 23.07 -17.67 -26.57
N LEU A 307 22.69 -16.78 -27.50
CA LEU A 307 21.30 -16.57 -27.90
C LEU A 307 20.67 -17.83 -28.47
N THR A 308 21.32 -18.49 -29.42
CA THR A 308 20.81 -19.74 -29.97
C THR A 308 20.62 -20.80 -28.89
N ALA A 309 21.59 -20.99 -28.02
CA ALA A 309 21.50 -21.97 -26.94
C ALA A 309 20.38 -21.68 -25.95
N LEU A 310 20.13 -20.42 -25.65
CA LEU A 310 19.04 -20.00 -24.76
C LEU A 310 17.66 -20.13 -25.43
N GLU A 311 17.58 -19.86 -26.73
CA GLU A 311 16.37 -20.05 -27.53
C GLU A 311 16.02 -21.53 -27.71
N ASP A 312 17.01 -22.38 -28.02
CA ASP A 312 16.85 -23.86 -28.10
C ASP A 312 16.39 -24.45 -26.76
N ALA A 313 16.82 -23.86 -25.65
CA ALA A 313 16.38 -24.24 -24.30
C ALA A 313 14.99 -23.66 -23.92
N GLY A 314 14.36 -22.86 -24.79
CA GLY A 314 13.06 -22.23 -24.53
C GLY A 314 13.07 -21.14 -23.47
N LEU A 315 14.24 -20.60 -23.14
CA LEU A 315 14.39 -19.56 -22.11
C LEU A 315 14.16 -18.15 -22.66
N ILE A 316 14.50 -17.93 -23.92
CA ILE A 316 14.24 -16.69 -24.65
C ILE A 316 13.60 -17.00 -25.98
N SER A 317 13.02 -16.03 -26.66
CA SER A 317 12.46 -16.16 -28.01
C SER A 317 12.85 -14.96 -28.84
N SER A 318 13.20 -15.22 -30.10
CA SER A 318 13.39 -14.17 -31.10
C SER A 318 12.05 -13.73 -31.66
N VAL A 319 11.87 -12.41 -31.76
CA VAL A 319 10.68 -11.75 -32.29
C VAL A 319 11.13 -10.67 -33.31
N ARG A 320 10.17 -10.13 -34.08
CA ARG A 320 10.46 -9.17 -35.16
C ARG A 320 11.39 -8.02 -34.73
N ASP A 321 11.21 -7.51 -33.47
CA ASP A 321 11.92 -6.32 -32.98
C ASP A 321 13.07 -6.66 -32.01
N GLY A 322 13.43 -7.94 -31.87
CA GLY A 322 14.53 -8.33 -30.98
C GLY A 322 14.29 -9.65 -30.24
N TRP A 323 14.74 -9.71 -29.01
CA TRP A 323 14.68 -10.87 -28.14
C TRP A 323 13.81 -10.59 -26.92
N THR A 324 13.01 -11.56 -26.51
CA THR A 324 12.17 -11.49 -25.30
C THR A 324 12.36 -12.73 -24.43
N GLY A 325 12.19 -12.58 -23.10
CA GLY A 325 12.11 -13.74 -22.21
C GLY A 325 10.75 -14.44 -22.34
N VAL A 326 10.69 -15.71 -22.01
CA VAL A 326 9.46 -16.52 -22.10
C VAL A 326 8.54 -16.32 -20.88
N THR A 327 8.75 -15.27 -20.07
CA THR A 327 7.97 -14.94 -18.86
C THR A 327 6.50 -14.68 -19.14
N ASP A 328 6.15 -14.04 -20.24
CA ASP A 328 4.75 -13.68 -20.56
C ASP A 328 3.84 -14.91 -20.68
N THR A 329 4.35 -15.99 -21.24
CA THR A 329 3.60 -17.24 -21.38
C THR A 329 3.25 -17.84 -20.00
N MET A 330 4.15 -17.79 -19.04
CA MET A 330 3.93 -18.31 -17.67
C MET A 330 2.99 -17.41 -16.87
N TYR A 331 3.11 -16.10 -17.01
CA TYR A 331 2.21 -15.14 -16.37
C TYR A 331 0.75 -15.32 -16.83
N TRP A 332 0.53 -15.52 -18.14
CA TRP A 332 -0.81 -15.74 -18.69
C TRP A 332 -1.37 -17.13 -18.41
N MET A 333 -0.54 -18.16 -18.30
CA MET A 333 -1.00 -19.49 -17.87
C MET A 333 -1.55 -19.44 -16.44
N HIS A 334 -0.85 -18.76 -15.53
CA HIS A 334 -1.30 -18.59 -14.15
C HIS A 334 -2.60 -17.77 -14.04
N ARG A 335 -2.77 -16.77 -14.89
CA ARG A 335 -3.98 -15.93 -14.91
C ARG A 335 -5.22 -16.66 -15.44
N ARG A 336 -5.05 -17.68 -16.29
CA ARG A 336 -6.16 -18.54 -16.74
C ARG A 336 -6.65 -19.47 -15.64
N ASP A 337 -5.76 -20.00 -14.82
CA ASP A 337 -6.10 -20.91 -13.73
C ASP A 337 -6.83 -20.19 -12.55
N ILE A 338 -6.66 -18.89 -12.41
CA ILE A 338 -7.34 -18.09 -11.36
C ILE A 338 -8.75 -17.64 -11.79
N ARG A 339 -9.05 -17.63 -13.10
CA ARG A 339 -10.36 -17.22 -13.64
C ARG A 339 -11.27 -18.39 -14.06
N GLY A 340 -10.81 -19.62 -13.95
CA GLY A 340 -11.58 -20.86 -14.10
C GLY A 340 -12.04 -21.38 -12.77
#